data_3bfdcab123402627871751cb1afb3b98
#
_entry.id   3bfdcab123402627871751cb1afb3b98
#
_cell.length_a   1.000
_cell.length_b   1.000
_cell.length_c   1.000
_cell.angle_alpha   90.00
_cell.angle_beta   90.00
_cell.angle_gamma   90.00
#
_symmetry.space_group_name_H-M   'P 1'
#
loop_
_entity.id
_entity.type
_entity.pdbx_description
1 polymer ?
#
loop_
_entity_poly.entity_id
_entity_poly.type
_entity_poly.pdbx_seq_one_letter_code
_entity_poly.pdbx_strand_id
1 'polypeptide(L)'
;MSRYAAPRAIPAALKRALRILFIAKHARWEGGLHPEDGTHAVYHREMRQVLEGIGLNLMLADDYRVLFDAPLVDFVFPLLNRGGFLNSEMLLPLLCERLDLPYLGASPILRGLADDKHLAKRAAVARGVPTAAWAIFRRGAPIEAAACPTAERFVIKPNASSASWGVSDAHDWAGVRQAVIRLHDEGHDAIVEPFIAGHDIEVSVITVDDAPLVLPTQIVEQADPGLLRTYQEKRNLCDGQAYEIRPLVDARVLAVVEARAREMMREFTPFDYGRFEFRIDVATGAIQFLEVNLNCNLWSRKTIAMAAAQIGWSHGELIETILAESLRRQGLMGRQIDVAA
;
A
#
# COMPACT_ATOMS: atom_id res chain seq x y z
N MET A 1 29.42 1.17 9.46
CA MET A 1 28.22 1.69 10.13
C MET A 1 27.01 1.42 9.25
N SER A 2 25.90 0.92 9.80
CA SER A 2 24.66 0.72 9.03
C SER A 2 24.16 2.06 8.49
N ARG A 3 23.76 2.10 7.22
CA ARG A 3 23.10 3.28 6.62
C ARG A 3 21.69 3.50 7.14
N TYR A 4 21.19 2.56 7.94
CA TYR A 4 19.84 2.59 8.49
C TYR A 4 19.86 3.01 9.95
N ALA A 5 18.86 3.80 10.36
CA ALA A 5 18.64 4.18 11.74
C ALA A 5 18.35 2.93 12.61
N ALA A 6 18.55 3.03 13.91
CA ALA A 6 18.08 2.01 14.84
C ALA A 6 16.55 2.02 14.94
N PRO A 7 15.91 0.88 15.25
CA PRO A 7 14.47 0.83 15.50
C PRO A 7 14.10 1.80 16.64
N ARG A 8 12.89 2.38 16.54
CA ARG A 8 12.35 3.26 17.57
C ARG A 8 11.42 2.49 18.50
N ALA A 9 11.49 2.79 19.79
CA ALA A 9 10.61 2.18 20.79
C ALA A 9 9.68 3.22 21.42
N ILE A 10 8.47 2.80 21.76
CA ILE A 10 7.50 3.59 22.51
C ILE A 10 7.85 3.46 23.99
N PRO A 11 7.94 4.57 24.77
CA PRO A 11 8.21 4.50 26.21
C PRO A 11 7.19 3.61 26.94
N ALA A 12 7.65 2.75 27.86
CA ALA A 12 6.80 1.79 28.56
C ALA A 12 5.63 2.43 29.31
N ALA A 13 5.81 3.63 29.86
CA ALA A 13 4.73 4.38 30.50
C ALA A 13 3.63 4.76 29.50
N LEU A 14 4.02 5.21 28.30
CA LEU A 14 3.08 5.58 27.24
C LEU A 14 2.33 4.36 26.68
N LYS A 15 3.02 3.23 26.48
CA LYS A 15 2.37 1.97 26.06
C LYS A 15 1.20 1.58 26.98
N ARG A 16 1.39 1.72 28.30
CA ARG A 16 0.35 1.40 29.29
C ARG A 16 -0.78 2.42 29.36
N ALA A 17 -0.47 3.67 29.04
CA ALA A 17 -1.45 4.77 29.12
C ALA A 17 -2.35 4.84 27.88
N LEU A 18 -1.81 4.54 26.68
CA LEU A 18 -2.53 4.66 25.43
C LEU A 18 -3.59 3.57 25.26
N ARG A 19 -4.79 3.98 24.85
CA ARG A 19 -5.87 3.12 24.38
C ARG A 19 -5.89 3.19 22.86
N ILE A 20 -5.49 2.12 22.21
CA ILE A 20 -5.37 2.06 20.75
C ILE A 20 -6.56 1.32 20.16
N LEU A 21 -7.33 1.98 19.30
CA LEU A 21 -8.36 1.34 18.51
C LEU A 21 -7.70 0.65 17.29
N PHE A 22 -7.65 -0.68 17.32
CA PHE A 22 -7.16 -1.47 16.19
C PHE A 22 -8.33 -1.92 15.31
N ILE A 23 -8.42 -1.35 14.10
CA ILE A 23 -9.49 -1.64 13.14
C ILE A 23 -8.94 -2.47 11.98
N ALA A 24 -9.48 -3.67 11.79
CA ALA A 24 -9.13 -4.52 10.65
C ALA A 24 -10.41 -5.06 9.99
N LYS A 25 -10.71 -4.59 8.78
CA LYS A 25 -11.90 -5.02 8.03
C LYS A 25 -11.92 -6.54 7.89
N HIS A 26 -13.08 -7.14 8.11
CA HIS A 26 -13.29 -8.59 8.02
C HIS A 26 -12.42 -9.41 9.00
N ALA A 27 -12.01 -8.81 10.10
CA ALA A 27 -11.23 -9.51 11.11
C ALA A 27 -11.99 -10.71 11.70
N ARG A 28 -11.26 -11.78 11.96
CA ARG A 28 -11.72 -12.98 12.66
C ARG A 28 -10.84 -13.17 13.88
N TRP A 29 -11.12 -12.38 14.93
CA TRP A 29 -10.29 -12.32 16.14
C TRP A 29 -10.17 -13.66 16.85
N GLU A 30 -11.26 -14.47 16.84
CA GLU A 30 -11.34 -15.77 17.52
C GLU A 30 -10.89 -16.96 16.64
N GLY A 31 -10.47 -16.71 15.39
CA GLY A 31 -9.94 -17.74 14.50
C GLY A 31 -10.69 -17.90 13.18
N GLY A 32 -10.23 -18.86 12.37
CA GLY A 32 -10.77 -19.13 11.03
C GLY A 32 -10.28 -18.18 9.93
N LEU A 33 -10.81 -18.38 8.72
CA LEU A 33 -10.62 -17.56 7.54
C LEU A 33 -11.89 -16.75 7.25
N HIS A 34 -11.75 -15.62 6.57
CA HIS A 34 -12.90 -14.87 6.08
C HIS A 34 -13.29 -15.36 4.68
N PRO A 35 -14.60 -15.56 4.37
CA PRO A 35 -15.00 -16.08 3.06
C PRO A 35 -14.53 -15.22 1.87
N GLU A 36 -14.52 -13.90 2.03
CA GLU A 36 -14.13 -12.96 0.98
C GLU A 36 -12.64 -12.56 1.01
N ASP A 37 -12.02 -12.51 2.22
CA ASP A 37 -10.64 -12.04 2.40
C ASP A 37 -9.62 -13.17 2.67
N GLY A 38 -10.08 -14.42 2.75
CA GLY A 38 -9.21 -15.60 2.88
C GLY A 38 -8.23 -15.48 4.06
N THR A 39 -6.94 -15.58 3.76
CA THR A 39 -5.86 -15.55 4.75
C THR A 39 -5.61 -14.19 5.41
N HIS A 40 -6.26 -13.11 5.00
CA HIS A 40 -6.12 -11.81 5.68
C HIS A 40 -6.56 -11.84 7.14
N ALA A 41 -7.49 -12.71 7.51
CA ALA A 41 -7.83 -12.92 8.92
C ALA A 41 -6.64 -13.43 9.75
N VAL A 42 -5.72 -14.21 9.14
CA VAL A 42 -4.46 -14.63 9.79
C VAL A 42 -3.54 -13.43 9.99
N TYR A 43 -3.41 -12.57 8.97
CA TYR A 43 -2.65 -11.33 9.05
C TYR A 43 -3.17 -10.41 10.18
N HIS A 44 -4.48 -10.24 10.31
CA HIS A 44 -5.07 -9.39 11.34
C HIS A 44 -4.73 -9.91 12.75
N ARG A 45 -4.80 -11.24 12.97
CA ARG A 45 -4.43 -11.85 14.25
C ARG A 45 -2.93 -11.75 14.54
N GLU A 46 -2.08 -11.92 13.53
CA GLU A 46 -0.63 -11.71 13.68
C GLU A 46 -0.33 -10.26 14.10
N MET A 47 -0.94 -9.28 13.45
CA MET A 47 -0.79 -7.88 13.85
C MET A 47 -1.29 -7.60 15.26
N ARG A 48 -2.42 -8.18 15.67
CA ARG A 48 -2.87 -8.13 17.05
C ARG A 48 -1.81 -8.66 18.02
N GLN A 49 -1.27 -9.84 17.74
CA GLN A 49 -0.22 -10.46 18.57
C GLN A 49 1.05 -9.59 18.64
N VAL A 50 1.44 -8.97 17.54
CA VAL A 50 2.58 -8.03 17.50
C VAL A 50 2.31 -6.82 18.38
N LEU A 51 1.15 -6.17 18.24
CA LEU A 51 0.79 -4.98 19.03
C LEU A 51 0.66 -5.31 20.53
N GLU A 52 0.05 -6.44 20.88
CA GLU A 52 -0.02 -6.94 22.27
C GLU A 52 1.38 -7.29 22.80
N GLY A 53 2.24 -7.92 21.96
CA GLY A 53 3.63 -8.23 22.30
C GLY A 53 4.52 -7.00 22.54
N ILE A 54 4.23 -5.89 21.86
CA ILE A 54 4.83 -4.58 22.13
C ILE A 54 4.40 -4.02 23.49
N GLY A 55 3.29 -4.50 24.04
CA GLY A 55 2.74 -4.08 25.33
C GLY A 55 1.68 -2.97 25.24
N LEU A 56 0.97 -2.91 24.12
CA LEU A 56 -0.09 -1.93 23.85
C LEU A 56 -1.45 -2.43 24.36
N ASN A 57 -2.30 -1.47 24.78
CA ASN A 57 -3.67 -1.76 25.19
C ASN A 57 -4.61 -1.53 24.01
N LEU A 58 -5.24 -2.62 23.52
CA LEU A 58 -6.02 -2.61 22.28
C LEU A 58 -7.53 -2.69 22.55
N MET A 59 -8.27 -1.81 21.89
CA MET A 59 -9.68 -1.99 21.57
C MET A 59 -9.78 -2.52 20.14
N LEU A 60 -10.44 -3.67 19.94
CA LEU A 60 -10.51 -4.34 18.64
C LEU A 60 -11.83 -4.01 17.94
N ALA A 61 -11.75 -3.72 16.62
CA ALA A 61 -12.92 -3.55 15.77
C ALA A 61 -12.69 -4.19 14.39
N ASP A 62 -13.74 -4.67 13.76
CA ASP A 62 -13.75 -5.25 12.41
C ASP A 62 -14.47 -4.38 11.37
N ASP A 63 -14.94 -3.21 11.79
CA ASP A 63 -15.67 -2.26 10.95
C ASP A 63 -15.38 -0.82 11.38
N TYR A 64 -15.22 0.08 10.41
CA TYR A 64 -14.98 1.52 10.64
C TYR A 64 -16.20 2.22 11.29
N ARG A 65 -17.40 1.61 11.25
CA ARG A 65 -18.61 2.18 11.87
C ARG A 65 -18.47 2.39 13.36
N VAL A 66 -17.55 1.69 14.03
CA VAL A 66 -17.23 1.95 15.46
C VAL A 66 -16.86 3.42 15.71
N LEU A 67 -16.34 4.13 14.71
CA LEU A 67 -16.00 5.55 14.81
C LEU A 67 -17.23 6.46 14.87
N PHE A 68 -18.41 6.01 14.41
CA PHE A 68 -19.63 6.81 14.50
C PHE A 68 -20.13 6.98 15.94
N ASP A 69 -19.72 6.08 16.83
CA ASP A 69 -20.04 6.11 18.25
C ASP A 69 -19.02 6.91 19.08
N ALA A 70 -18.09 7.62 18.41
CA ALA A 70 -17.01 8.42 19.00
C ALA A 70 -16.29 7.68 20.16
N PRO A 71 -15.59 6.57 19.88
CA PRO A 71 -15.01 5.71 20.92
C PRO A 71 -13.97 6.46 21.74
N LEU A 72 -13.92 6.19 23.05
CA LEU A 72 -12.96 6.77 23.98
C LEU A 72 -11.58 6.10 23.83
N VAL A 73 -10.84 6.47 22.80
CA VAL A 73 -9.50 5.98 22.48
C VAL A 73 -8.56 7.16 22.21
N ASP A 74 -7.27 6.90 22.29
CA ASP A 74 -6.25 7.95 22.16
C ASP A 74 -5.59 7.92 20.78
N PHE A 75 -5.68 6.78 20.07
CA PHE A 75 -5.06 6.59 18.76
C PHE A 75 -5.78 5.49 17.97
N VAL A 76 -5.86 5.63 16.64
CA VAL A 76 -6.44 4.64 15.73
C VAL A 76 -5.35 3.98 14.89
N PHE A 77 -5.25 2.65 14.95
CA PHE A 77 -4.38 1.83 14.10
C PHE A 77 -5.23 1.08 13.07
N PRO A 78 -5.29 1.54 11.81
CA PRO A 78 -6.15 0.92 10.81
C PRO A 78 -5.39 -0.09 9.94
N LEU A 79 -5.97 -1.27 9.76
CA LEU A 79 -5.66 -2.19 8.66
C LEU A 79 -6.85 -2.31 7.70
N LEU A 80 -7.71 -1.30 7.68
CA LEU A 80 -8.90 -1.30 6.85
C LEU A 80 -8.52 -0.99 5.40
N ASN A 81 -8.72 -1.98 4.52
CA ASN A 81 -8.66 -1.82 3.09
C ASN A 81 -10.08 -1.60 2.58
N ARG A 82 -10.32 -0.55 1.85
CA ARG A 82 -11.55 -0.22 1.12
C ARG A 82 -12.89 -0.54 1.81
N GLY A 83 -13.74 0.47 1.86
CA GLY A 83 -15.12 0.33 2.32
C GLY A 83 -16.12 -0.12 1.24
N GLY A 84 -15.65 -0.56 0.06
CA GLY A 84 -16.50 -1.03 -1.04
C GLY A 84 -17.03 0.05 -1.99
N PHE A 85 -16.46 1.26 -1.96
CA PHE A 85 -16.77 2.36 -2.87
C PHE A 85 -15.49 3.05 -3.40
N LEU A 86 -15.64 3.89 -4.42
CA LEU A 86 -14.53 4.62 -5.02
C LEU A 86 -13.79 5.49 -3.98
N ASN A 87 -12.45 5.45 -3.99
CA ASN A 87 -11.59 6.18 -3.05
C ASN A 87 -11.89 5.94 -1.56
N SER A 88 -12.36 4.77 -1.23
CA SER A 88 -12.78 4.40 0.13
C SER A 88 -11.63 4.40 1.16
N GLU A 89 -10.38 4.38 0.72
CA GLU A 89 -9.20 4.51 1.60
C GLU A 89 -9.14 5.87 2.33
N MET A 90 -9.87 6.88 1.83
CA MET A 90 -9.98 8.20 2.48
C MET A 90 -10.92 8.20 3.67
N LEU A 91 -11.90 7.28 3.73
CA LEU A 91 -13.01 7.37 4.69
C LEU A 91 -12.55 7.31 6.14
N LEU A 92 -11.72 6.32 6.46
CA LEU A 92 -11.28 6.12 7.86
C LEU A 92 -10.47 7.32 8.37
N PRO A 93 -9.41 7.78 7.69
CA PRO A 93 -8.69 8.96 8.15
C PRO A 93 -9.57 10.22 8.19
N LEU A 94 -10.55 10.37 7.28
CA LEU A 94 -11.48 11.49 7.32
C LEU A 94 -12.37 11.47 8.57
N LEU A 95 -12.86 10.29 8.97
CA LEU A 95 -13.61 10.11 10.21
C LEU A 95 -12.74 10.40 11.45
N CYS A 96 -11.49 9.96 11.45
CA CYS A 96 -10.55 10.26 12.53
C CYS A 96 -10.31 11.78 12.65
N GLU A 97 -10.04 12.48 11.55
CA GLU A 97 -9.89 13.95 11.56
C GLU A 97 -11.15 14.66 12.05
N ARG A 98 -12.34 14.19 11.64
CA ARG A 98 -13.62 14.77 12.10
C ARG A 98 -13.84 14.59 13.61
N LEU A 99 -13.25 13.58 14.21
CA LEU A 99 -13.35 13.26 15.64
C LEU A 99 -12.13 13.74 16.44
N ASP A 100 -11.20 14.46 15.85
CA ASP A 100 -9.92 14.85 16.42
C ASP A 100 -9.14 13.66 17.01
N LEU A 101 -9.27 12.49 16.38
CA LEU A 101 -8.56 11.26 16.77
C LEU A 101 -7.27 11.10 15.97
N PRO A 102 -6.10 11.08 16.61
CA PRO A 102 -4.84 10.70 15.97
C PRO A 102 -4.91 9.30 15.39
N TYR A 103 -4.27 9.10 14.21
CA TYR A 103 -4.31 7.81 13.50
C TYR A 103 -3.02 7.51 12.76
N LEU A 104 -2.76 6.23 12.50
CA LEU A 104 -1.65 5.76 11.69
C LEU A 104 -1.93 5.95 10.20
N GLY A 105 -0.95 6.48 9.49
CA GLY A 105 -0.94 6.57 8.02
C GLY A 105 -0.88 8.00 7.49
N ALA A 106 -1.31 8.20 6.25
CA ALA A 106 -1.35 9.48 5.58
C ALA A 106 -2.72 10.16 5.70
N SER A 107 -2.76 11.48 5.46
CA SER A 107 -4.00 12.26 5.46
C SER A 107 -5.01 11.75 4.42
N PRO A 108 -6.31 12.06 4.57
CA PRO A 108 -7.34 11.61 3.64
C PRO A 108 -7.03 11.96 2.19
N ILE A 109 -6.57 13.19 1.94
CA ILE A 109 -6.26 13.65 0.58
C ILE A 109 -5.07 12.89 -0.04
N LEU A 110 -4.03 12.61 0.73
CA LEU A 110 -2.88 11.85 0.25
C LEU A 110 -3.24 10.39 -0.01
N ARG A 111 -4.08 9.78 0.85
CA ARG A 111 -4.61 8.43 0.59
C ARG A 111 -5.48 8.39 -0.66
N GLY A 112 -6.33 9.40 -0.87
CA GLY A 112 -7.14 9.52 -2.08
C GLY A 112 -6.30 9.68 -3.34
N LEU A 113 -5.25 10.51 -3.29
CA LEU A 113 -4.31 10.69 -4.39
C LEU A 113 -3.55 9.37 -4.71
N ALA A 114 -3.09 8.66 -3.68
CA ALA A 114 -2.40 7.39 -3.84
C ALA A 114 -3.31 6.28 -4.40
N ASP A 115 -4.57 6.25 -3.96
CA ASP A 115 -5.55 5.24 -4.37
C ASP A 115 -6.05 5.43 -5.81
N ASP A 116 -6.12 6.68 -6.29
CA ASP A 116 -6.51 7.02 -7.67
C ASP A 116 -5.31 6.88 -8.62
N LYS A 117 -5.28 5.79 -9.40
CA LYS A 117 -4.16 5.49 -10.30
C LYS A 117 -3.96 6.55 -11.37
N HIS A 118 -5.05 7.15 -11.88
CA HIS A 118 -4.96 8.23 -12.85
C HIS A 118 -4.27 9.47 -12.25
N LEU A 119 -4.66 9.89 -11.04
CA LEU A 119 -4.05 11.03 -10.37
C LEU A 119 -2.60 10.75 -9.97
N ALA A 120 -2.30 9.55 -9.44
CA ALA A 120 -0.93 9.14 -9.12
C ALA A 120 -0.02 9.14 -10.35
N LYS A 121 -0.51 8.70 -11.52
CA LYS A 121 0.24 8.77 -12.79
C LYS A 121 0.43 10.21 -13.27
N ARG A 122 -0.55 11.08 -13.08
CA ARG A 122 -0.39 12.51 -13.37
C ARG A 122 0.69 13.16 -12.48
N ALA A 123 0.73 12.79 -11.20
CA ALA A 123 1.80 13.20 -10.29
C ALA A 123 3.17 12.70 -10.79
N ALA A 124 3.26 11.43 -11.24
CA ALA A 124 4.49 10.88 -11.80
C ALA A 124 4.97 11.68 -13.02
N VAL A 125 4.08 11.99 -13.97
CA VAL A 125 4.42 12.81 -15.15
C VAL A 125 4.90 14.20 -14.73
N ALA A 126 4.21 14.86 -13.78
CA ALA A 126 4.59 16.17 -13.27
C ALA A 126 5.97 16.19 -12.60
N ARG A 127 6.40 15.05 -12.05
CA ARG A 127 7.73 14.84 -11.44
C ARG A 127 8.79 14.30 -12.41
N GLY A 128 8.46 14.13 -13.68
CA GLY A 128 9.37 13.53 -14.66
C GLY A 128 9.66 12.05 -14.41
N VAL A 129 8.81 11.35 -13.64
CA VAL A 129 8.92 9.93 -13.37
C VAL A 129 8.20 9.17 -14.48
N PRO A 130 8.90 8.32 -15.27
CA PRO A 130 8.29 7.56 -16.34
C PRO A 130 7.18 6.64 -15.84
N THR A 131 6.05 6.65 -16.55
CA THR A 131 4.92 5.76 -16.35
C THR A 131 4.32 5.39 -17.71
N ALA A 132 3.72 4.21 -17.83
CA ALA A 132 3.09 3.79 -19.07
C ALA A 132 2.00 4.78 -19.48
N ALA A 133 1.81 4.98 -20.78
CA ALA A 133 0.66 5.73 -21.30
C ALA A 133 -0.64 5.10 -20.79
N TRP A 134 -1.66 5.91 -20.60
CA TRP A 134 -2.94 5.40 -20.11
C TRP A 134 -4.13 6.21 -20.60
N ALA A 135 -5.29 5.57 -20.60
CA ALA A 135 -6.58 6.22 -20.71
C ALA A 135 -7.41 6.00 -19.46
N ILE A 136 -8.20 7.00 -19.07
CA ILE A 136 -9.21 6.88 -18.01
C ILE A 136 -10.60 6.93 -18.63
N PHE A 137 -11.41 5.91 -18.36
CA PHE A 137 -12.80 5.83 -18.75
C PHE A 137 -13.67 6.02 -17.52
N ARG A 138 -14.29 7.19 -17.42
CA ARG A 138 -15.16 7.55 -16.31
C ARG A 138 -16.55 6.96 -16.53
N ARG A 139 -17.21 6.51 -15.47
CA ARG A 139 -18.60 6.07 -15.53
C ARG A 139 -19.49 7.20 -16.04
N GLY A 140 -20.41 6.87 -16.93
CA GLY A 140 -21.31 7.83 -17.54
C GLY A 140 -20.70 8.66 -18.68
N ALA A 141 -19.41 8.52 -18.95
CA ALA A 141 -18.77 9.14 -20.10
C ALA A 141 -18.70 8.16 -21.30
N PRO A 142 -18.58 8.67 -22.54
CA PRO A 142 -18.40 7.82 -23.73
C PRO A 142 -17.13 6.95 -23.62
N ILE A 143 -17.24 5.71 -24.11
CA ILE A 143 -16.11 4.78 -24.19
C ILE A 143 -15.64 4.76 -25.66
N GLU A 144 -14.60 5.54 -25.95
CA GLU A 144 -14.13 5.80 -27.31
C GLU A 144 -12.72 5.21 -27.55
N ALA A 145 -12.54 4.52 -28.68
CA ALA A 145 -11.26 3.91 -29.04
C ALA A 145 -10.13 4.94 -29.19
N ALA A 146 -10.44 6.16 -29.63
CA ALA A 146 -9.46 7.22 -29.84
C ALA A 146 -8.76 7.68 -28.54
N ALA A 147 -9.37 7.45 -27.37
CA ALA A 147 -8.76 7.74 -26.08
C ALA A 147 -7.76 6.67 -25.61
N CYS A 148 -7.84 5.45 -26.18
CA CYS A 148 -7.03 4.32 -25.78
C CYS A 148 -5.58 4.46 -26.28
N PRO A 149 -4.55 4.16 -25.47
CA PRO A 149 -3.17 4.11 -25.97
C PRO A 149 -3.01 2.99 -27.02
N THR A 150 -2.04 3.15 -27.93
CA THR A 150 -1.72 2.10 -28.91
C THR A 150 -0.91 1.00 -28.24
N ALA A 151 -1.38 -0.24 -28.31
CA ALA A 151 -0.67 -1.43 -27.83
C ALA A 151 -1.20 -2.71 -28.49
N GLU A 152 -0.41 -3.78 -28.47
CA GLU A 152 -0.83 -5.12 -28.90
C GLU A 152 -1.60 -5.88 -27.81
N ARG A 153 -1.37 -5.51 -26.55
CA ARG A 153 -2.04 -6.07 -25.37
C ARG A 153 -2.24 -4.97 -24.33
N PHE A 154 -3.39 -4.94 -23.73
CA PHE A 154 -3.83 -3.93 -22.77
C PHE A 154 -4.03 -4.56 -21.40
N VAL A 155 -3.81 -3.78 -20.33
CA VAL A 155 -4.27 -4.07 -18.99
C VAL A 155 -5.42 -3.12 -18.67
N ILE A 156 -6.55 -3.66 -18.26
CA ILE A 156 -7.73 -2.93 -17.83
C ILE A 156 -7.92 -3.18 -16.35
N LYS A 157 -8.04 -2.13 -15.56
CA LYS A 157 -8.17 -2.23 -14.10
C LYS A 157 -9.05 -1.12 -13.53
N PRO A 158 -9.69 -1.33 -12.38
CA PRO A 158 -10.35 -0.24 -11.68
C PRO A 158 -9.37 0.88 -11.37
N ASN A 159 -9.76 2.14 -11.59
CA ASN A 159 -8.90 3.29 -11.30
C ASN A 159 -8.52 3.35 -9.82
N ALA A 160 -9.42 2.96 -8.92
CA ALA A 160 -9.18 2.84 -7.49
C ALA A 160 -9.50 1.40 -7.04
N SER A 161 -8.47 0.59 -6.81
CA SER A 161 -8.58 -0.80 -6.32
C SER A 161 -7.27 -1.29 -5.71
N SER A 162 -7.31 -2.38 -4.96
CA SER A 162 -6.14 -3.00 -4.35
C SER A 162 -6.04 -4.48 -4.70
N ALA A 163 -4.83 -5.06 -4.51
CA ALA A 163 -4.55 -6.49 -4.64
C ALA A 163 -4.94 -7.10 -6.00
N SER A 164 -4.84 -6.38 -7.10
CA SER A 164 -5.23 -6.81 -8.45
C SER A 164 -6.71 -7.16 -8.62
N TRP A 165 -7.60 -6.71 -7.71
CA TRP A 165 -9.03 -6.92 -7.90
C TRP A 165 -9.52 -6.21 -9.15
N GLY A 166 -10.33 -6.90 -9.97
CA GLY A 166 -10.90 -6.36 -11.20
C GLY A 166 -9.91 -6.17 -12.36
N VAL A 167 -8.65 -6.60 -12.22
CA VAL A 167 -7.64 -6.51 -13.29
C VAL A 167 -7.90 -7.59 -14.33
N SER A 168 -7.88 -7.18 -15.60
CA SER A 168 -7.99 -8.06 -16.76
C SER A 168 -7.10 -7.57 -17.91
N ASP A 169 -6.94 -8.36 -18.96
CA ASP A 169 -6.24 -7.97 -20.16
C ASP A 169 -7.10 -8.19 -21.41
N ALA A 170 -6.68 -7.55 -22.50
CA ALA A 170 -7.32 -7.67 -23.81
C ALA A 170 -6.27 -7.43 -24.92
N HIS A 171 -6.52 -8.03 -26.11
CA HIS A 171 -5.64 -7.90 -27.27
C HIS A 171 -6.22 -7.01 -28.38
N ASP A 172 -7.43 -6.53 -28.19
CA ASP A 172 -8.12 -5.65 -29.13
C ASP A 172 -9.06 -4.66 -28.42
N TRP A 173 -9.57 -3.72 -29.18
CA TRP A 173 -10.50 -2.72 -28.66
C TRP A 173 -11.83 -3.31 -28.19
N ALA A 174 -12.32 -4.36 -28.82
CA ALA A 174 -13.59 -4.99 -28.43
C ALA A 174 -13.49 -5.56 -27.00
N GLY A 175 -12.39 -6.27 -26.71
CA GLY A 175 -12.10 -6.79 -25.38
C GLY A 175 -11.88 -5.67 -24.36
N VAL A 176 -11.13 -4.61 -24.70
CA VAL A 176 -10.96 -3.43 -23.83
C VAL A 176 -12.32 -2.82 -23.47
N ARG A 177 -13.16 -2.56 -24.49
CA ARG A 177 -14.48 -1.95 -24.28
C ARG A 177 -15.36 -2.81 -23.38
N GLN A 178 -15.38 -4.13 -23.59
CA GLN A 178 -16.15 -5.06 -22.74
C GLN A 178 -15.67 -5.03 -21.28
N ALA A 179 -14.36 -5.03 -21.05
CA ALA A 179 -13.78 -4.98 -19.71
C ALA A 179 -14.10 -3.63 -19.01
N VAL A 180 -14.04 -2.52 -19.74
CA VAL A 180 -14.43 -1.19 -19.21
C VAL A 180 -15.91 -1.17 -18.81
N ILE A 181 -16.82 -1.68 -19.66
CA ILE A 181 -18.26 -1.76 -19.38
C ILE A 181 -18.50 -2.56 -18.10
N ARG A 182 -17.89 -3.74 -17.97
CA ARG A 182 -18.01 -4.56 -16.75
C ARG A 182 -17.61 -3.80 -15.50
N LEU A 183 -16.48 -3.08 -15.52
CA LEU A 183 -16.04 -2.27 -14.37
C LEU A 183 -17.01 -1.12 -14.08
N HIS A 184 -17.60 -0.49 -15.11
CA HIS A 184 -18.62 0.53 -14.94
C HIS A 184 -19.89 -0.03 -14.29
N ASP A 185 -20.33 -1.22 -14.70
CA ASP A 185 -21.49 -1.91 -14.12
C ASP A 185 -21.24 -2.29 -12.64
N GLU A 186 -19.99 -2.62 -12.29
CA GLU A 186 -19.55 -2.86 -10.91
C GLU A 186 -19.32 -1.59 -10.09
N GLY A 187 -19.54 -0.40 -10.67
CA GLY A 187 -19.45 0.87 -9.97
C GLY A 187 -18.08 1.54 -10.00
N HIS A 188 -17.15 1.10 -10.86
CA HIS A 188 -15.77 1.61 -10.93
C HIS A 188 -15.49 2.38 -12.22
N ASP A 189 -14.71 3.47 -12.11
CA ASP A 189 -14.00 4.02 -13.27
C ASP A 189 -12.89 3.06 -13.67
N ALA A 190 -12.61 2.97 -14.98
CA ALA A 190 -11.60 2.07 -15.52
C ALA A 190 -10.38 2.83 -16.03
N ILE A 191 -9.18 2.34 -15.72
CA ILE A 191 -7.92 2.78 -16.34
C ILE A 191 -7.41 1.68 -17.27
N VAL A 192 -6.96 2.08 -18.47
CA VAL A 192 -6.44 1.20 -19.52
C VAL A 192 -5.02 1.60 -19.84
N GLU A 193 -4.10 0.63 -19.85
CA GLU A 193 -2.67 0.81 -20.09
C GLU A 193 -2.14 -0.27 -21.04
N PRO A 194 -1.04 -0.02 -21.79
CA PRO A 194 -0.28 -1.10 -22.41
C PRO A 194 0.17 -2.13 -21.38
N PHE A 195 0.07 -3.41 -21.72
CA PHE A 195 0.68 -4.47 -20.92
C PHE A 195 2.21 -4.40 -21.04
N ILE A 196 2.89 -4.46 -19.90
CA ILE A 196 4.36 -4.53 -19.84
C ILE A 196 4.73 -5.93 -19.34
N ALA A 197 5.37 -6.73 -20.20
CA ALA A 197 5.93 -8.01 -19.78
C ALA A 197 7.12 -7.77 -18.86
N GLY A 198 7.03 -8.24 -17.59
CA GLY A 198 8.10 -7.91 -16.67
C GLY A 198 7.82 -8.26 -15.22
N HIS A 199 8.63 -7.66 -14.33
CA HIS A 199 8.59 -7.89 -12.90
C HIS A 199 8.23 -6.60 -12.15
N ASP A 200 7.55 -6.75 -11.02
CA ASP A 200 7.24 -5.61 -10.15
C ASP A 200 8.42 -5.32 -9.22
N ILE A 201 8.73 -4.04 -9.02
CA ILE A 201 9.73 -3.58 -8.07
C ILE A 201 9.00 -2.77 -7.01
N GLU A 202 9.17 -3.14 -5.75
CA GLU A 202 8.48 -2.55 -4.62
C GLU A 202 9.47 -1.84 -3.70
N VAL A 203 9.36 -0.51 -3.64
CA VAL A 203 10.17 0.36 -2.77
C VAL A 203 9.37 0.65 -1.51
N SER A 204 9.70 -0.05 -0.43
CA SER A 204 9.09 0.15 0.88
C SER A 204 9.73 1.33 1.59
N VAL A 205 8.91 2.19 2.18
CA VAL A 205 9.34 3.41 2.85
C VAL A 205 8.60 3.56 4.18
N ILE A 206 9.31 3.95 5.21
CA ILE A 206 8.74 4.41 6.48
C ILE A 206 9.23 5.83 6.76
N THR A 207 8.50 6.60 7.56
CA THR A 207 8.99 7.90 8.03
C THR A 207 9.72 7.70 9.36
N VAL A 208 10.94 8.23 9.45
CA VAL A 208 11.75 8.26 10.68
C VAL A 208 12.32 9.67 10.81
N ASP A 209 12.18 10.31 11.97
CA ASP A 209 12.64 11.68 12.25
C ASP A 209 12.15 12.70 11.21
N ASP A 210 10.86 12.62 10.85
CA ASP A 210 10.19 13.45 9.84
C ASP A 210 10.71 13.29 8.40
N ALA A 211 11.56 12.31 8.12
CA ALA A 211 12.12 12.05 6.81
C ALA A 211 11.80 10.63 6.30
N PRO A 212 11.55 10.46 4.98
CA PRO A 212 11.37 9.14 4.39
C PRO A 212 12.65 8.29 4.48
N LEU A 213 12.58 7.15 5.13
CA LEU A 213 13.61 6.12 5.15
C LEU A 213 13.22 5.02 4.16
N VAL A 214 13.99 4.90 3.07
CA VAL A 214 13.83 3.82 2.09
C VAL A 214 14.46 2.56 2.65
N LEU A 215 13.65 1.52 2.85
CA LEU A 215 14.10 0.18 3.22
C LEU A 215 14.65 -0.54 1.99
N PRO A 216 15.40 -1.66 2.14
CA PRO A 216 15.89 -2.44 1.01
C PRO A 216 14.81 -2.75 -0.01
N THR A 217 15.01 -2.32 -1.25
CA THR A 217 14.05 -2.50 -2.35
C THR A 217 13.92 -3.98 -2.71
N GLN A 218 12.67 -4.42 -2.95
CA GLN A 218 12.35 -5.79 -3.32
C GLN A 218 11.96 -5.87 -4.80
N ILE A 219 12.31 -6.98 -5.45
CA ILE A 219 11.73 -7.36 -6.72
C ILE A 219 10.75 -8.52 -6.50
N VAL A 220 9.60 -8.44 -7.14
CA VAL A 220 8.60 -9.51 -7.20
C VAL A 220 8.75 -10.17 -8.56
N GLU A 221 9.56 -11.20 -8.59
CA GLU A 221 9.91 -11.91 -9.80
C GLU A 221 8.82 -12.93 -10.14
N GLN A 222 8.17 -12.74 -11.29
CA GLN A 222 7.16 -13.67 -11.79
C GLN A 222 7.83 -14.81 -12.53
N ALA A 223 7.33 -16.04 -12.36
CA ALA A 223 7.81 -17.21 -13.11
C ALA A 223 7.62 -17.03 -14.63
N ASP A 224 6.53 -16.38 -15.03
CA ASP A 224 6.30 -15.92 -16.41
C ASP A 224 6.01 -14.41 -16.41
N PRO A 225 6.96 -13.58 -16.92
CA PRO A 225 6.78 -12.14 -17.03
C PRO A 225 5.60 -11.72 -17.93
N GLY A 226 5.14 -12.62 -18.80
CA GLY A 226 4.01 -12.41 -19.71
C GLY A 226 2.64 -12.60 -19.06
N LEU A 227 2.56 -13.04 -17.81
CA LEU A 227 1.30 -13.25 -17.10
C LEU A 227 0.95 -12.05 -16.19
N LEU A 228 -0.35 -11.85 -16.02
CA LEU A 228 -0.87 -10.92 -14.98
C LEU A 228 -0.86 -11.61 -13.63
N ARG A 229 -0.44 -10.89 -12.60
CA ARG A 229 -0.62 -11.33 -11.20
C ARG A 229 -2.10 -11.16 -10.82
N THR A 230 -2.75 -12.26 -10.49
CA THR A 230 -4.17 -12.29 -10.18
C THR A 230 -4.44 -11.89 -8.72
N TYR A 231 -5.70 -11.52 -8.45
CA TYR A 231 -6.21 -11.32 -7.08
C TYR A 231 -6.09 -12.59 -6.24
N GLN A 232 -6.40 -13.75 -6.81
CA GLN A 232 -6.36 -15.04 -6.13
C GLN A 232 -4.95 -15.40 -5.67
N GLU A 233 -3.93 -15.19 -6.52
CA GLU A 233 -2.52 -15.40 -6.14
C GLU A 233 -2.09 -14.45 -5.02
N LYS A 234 -2.43 -13.16 -5.11
CA LYS A 234 -2.08 -12.17 -4.08
C LYS A 234 -2.73 -12.46 -2.72
N ARG A 235 -3.88 -13.12 -2.72
CA ARG A 235 -4.66 -13.51 -1.51
C ARG A 235 -4.39 -14.93 -1.05
N ASN A 236 -3.54 -15.69 -1.74
CA ASN A 236 -3.30 -17.12 -1.49
C ASN A 236 -4.61 -17.95 -1.49
N LEU A 237 -5.48 -17.67 -2.44
CA LEU A 237 -6.75 -18.39 -2.63
C LEU A 237 -6.64 -19.51 -3.68
N CYS A 238 -5.46 -19.70 -4.27
CA CYS A 238 -5.14 -20.77 -5.21
C CYS A 238 -3.85 -21.48 -4.79
N ASP A 239 -3.67 -22.70 -5.24
CA ASP A 239 -2.45 -23.48 -5.00
C ASP A 239 -1.30 -22.97 -5.88
N GLY A 240 -0.12 -22.81 -5.25
CA GLY A 240 1.12 -22.38 -5.89
C GLY A 240 1.28 -20.85 -5.98
N GLN A 241 2.50 -20.39 -5.66
CA GLN A 241 2.90 -19.01 -5.92
C GLN A 241 3.67 -18.97 -7.25
N ALA A 242 3.12 -18.26 -8.25
CA ALA A 242 3.78 -18.04 -9.51
C ALA A 242 4.81 -16.89 -9.47
N TYR A 243 5.22 -16.45 -8.26
CA TYR A 243 6.19 -15.37 -8.08
C TYR A 243 7.03 -15.57 -6.81
N GLU A 244 8.23 -14.98 -6.81
CA GLU A 244 9.12 -14.90 -5.66
C GLU A 244 9.39 -13.44 -5.29
N ILE A 245 9.47 -13.16 -3.98
CA ILE A 245 9.89 -11.86 -3.47
C ILE A 245 11.33 -11.97 -3.00
N ARG A 246 12.23 -11.20 -3.59
CA ARG A 246 13.65 -11.21 -3.24
C ARG A 246 14.26 -9.80 -3.26
N PRO A 247 15.41 -9.58 -2.60
CA PRO A 247 16.13 -8.32 -2.68
C PRO A 247 16.49 -7.96 -4.13
N LEU A 248 16.30 -6.70 -4.50
CA LEU A 248 16.81 -6.16 -5.76
C LEU A 248 18.30 -5.88 -5.60
N VAL A 249 19.15 -6.68 -6.28
CA VAL A 249 20.62 -6.60 -6.15
C VAL A 249 21.30 -5.86 -7.31
N ASP A 250 20.63 -5.67 -8.44
CA ASP A 250 21.19 -4.88 -9.55
C ASP A 250 21.33 -3.41 -9.14
N ALA A 251 22.58 -2.97 -8.94
CA ALA A 251 22.88 -1.64 -8.45
C ALA A 251 22.43 -0.51 -9.39
N ARG A 252 22.36 -0.77 -10.71
CA ARG A 252 21.92 0.24 -11.69
C ARG A 252 20.41 0.42 -11.63
N VAL A 253 19.67 -0.69 -11.61
CA VAL A 253 18.21 -0.71 -11.48
C VAL A 253 17.82 -0.10 -10.13
N LEU A 254 18.49 -0.49 -9.05
CA LEU A 254 18.27 0.02 -7.71
C LEU A 254 18.42 1.56 -7.63
N ALA A 255 19.52 2.09 -8.17
CA ALA A 255 19.77 3.54 -8.16
C ALA A 255 18.67 4.31 -8.90
N VAL A 256 18.22 3.80 -10.05
CA VAL A 256 17.15 4.43 -10.85
C VAL A 256 15.82 4.38 -10.11
N VAL A 257 15.44 3.23 -9.56
CA VAL A 257 14.15 3.04 -8.89
C VAL A 257 14.08 3.87 -7.61
N GLU A 258 15.14 3.87 -6.78
CA GLU A 258 15.17 4.68 -5.56
C GLU A 258 15.12 6.18 -5.86
N ALA A 259 15.82 6.66 -6.91
CA ALA A 259 15.75 8.06 -7.32
C ALA A 259 14.31 8.44 -7.73
N ARG A 260 13.64 7.61 -8.55
CA ARG A 260 12.25 7.85 -8.97
C ARG A 260 11.28 7.79 -7.79
N ALA A 261 11.47 6.85 -6.88
CA ALA A 261 10.65 6.76 -5.67
C ALA A 261 10.80 8.03 -4.81
N ARG A 262 12.03 8.58 -4.65
CA ARG A 262 12.26 9.83 -3.93
C ARG A 262 11.55 11.02 -4.59
N GLU A 263 11.53 11.11 -5.93
CA GLU A 263 10.74 12.14 -6.61
C GLU A 263 9.23 11.99 -6.36
N MET A 264 8.72 10.75 -6.40
CA MET A 264 7.31 10.51 -6.07
C MET A 264 6.96 10.85 -4.62
N MET A 265 7.84 10.56 -3.65
CA MET A 265 7.61 10.88 -2.23
C MET A 265 7.33 12.37 -2.00
N ARG A 266 7.85 13.27 -2.83
CA ARG A 266 7.60 14.73 -2.72
C ARG A 266 6.13 15.10 -2.90
N GLU A 267 5.35 14.26 -3.63
CA GLU A 267 3.91 14.49 -3.82
C GLU A 267 3.06 13.88 -2.70
N PHE A 268 3.62 12.91 -1.96
CA PHE A 268 2.86 12.09 -1.02
C PHE A 268 3.24 12.30 0.45
N THR A 269 4.21 13.16 0.74
CA THR A 269 4.62 13.50 2.12
C THR A 269 3.67 14.54 2.73
N PRO A 270 3.29 14.42 4.03
CA PRO A 270 3.76 13.43 5.01
C PRO A 270 2.93 12.13 5.02
N PHE A 271 3.61 11.01 5.29
CA PHE A 271 2.99 9.70 5.51
C PHE A 271 3.81 8.90 6.53
N ASP A 272 3.23 7.92 7.22
CA ASP A 272 3.96 7.12 8.21
C ASP A 272 4.69 5.94 7.56
N TYR A 273 4.05 5.28 6.60
CA TYR A 273 4.62 4.19 5.82
C TYR A 273 3.92 4.07 4.47
N GLY A 274 4.63 3.49 3.51
CA GLY A 274 4.07 3.30 2.17
C GLY A 274 4.95 2.44 1.30
N ARG A 275 4.45 2.18 0.10
CA ARG A 275 5.14 1.41 -0.93
C ARG A 275 4.92 2.07 -2.28
N PHE A 276 6.02 2.34 -2.97
CA PHE A 276 6.04 2.86 -4.33
C PHE A 276 6.36 1.72 -5.27
N GLU A 277 5.49 1.48 -6.22
CA GLU A 277 5.55 0.31 -7.09
C GLU A 277 5.93 0.70 -8.51
N PHE A 278 6.88 -0.04 -9.06
CA PHE A 278 7.39 0.11 -10.42
C PHE A 278 7.32 -1.23 -11.13
N ARG A 279 7.33 -1.20 -12.47
CA ARG A 279 7.47 -2.39 -13.28
C ARG A 279 8.68 -2.25 -14.20
N ILE A 280 9.56 -3.26 -14.19
CA ILE A 280 10.67 -3.34 -15.12
C ILE A 280 10.28 -4.23 -16.29
N ASP A 281 10.37 -3.70 -17.49
CA ASP A 281 10.17 -4.41 -18.75
C ASP A 281 11.37 -5.33 -19.01
N VAL A 282 11.13 -6.63 -19.18
CA VAL A 282 12.22 -7.61 -19.36
C VAL A 282 12.88 -7.53 -20.74
N ALA A 283 12.20 -6.98 -21.75
CA ALA A 283 12.74 -6.87 -23.10
C ALA A 283 13.63 -5.62 -23.25
N THR A 284 13.23 -4.50 -22.63
CA THR A 284 13.87 -3.19 -22.82
C THR A 284 14.65 -2.71 -21.60
N GLY A 285 14.41 -3.29 -20.43
CA GLY A 285 14.92 -2.79 -19.15
C GLY A 285 14.27 -1.46 -18.70
N ALA A 286 13.24 -0.99 -19.41
CA ALA A 286 12.54 0.24 -19.05
C ALA A 286 11.79 0.06 -17.72
N ILE A 287 11.93 1.03 -16.83
CA ILE A 287 11.27 1.02 -15.53
C ILE A 287 10.14 2.04 -15.56
N GLN A 288 8.92 1.61 -15.26
CA GLN A 288 7.71 2.42 -15.30
C GLN A 288 7.08 2.45 -13.91
N PHE A 289 6.67 3.64 -13.45
CA PHE A 289 5.87 3.77 -12.23
C PHE A 289 4.48 3.14 -12.43
N LEU A 290 4.02 2.38 -11.45
CA LEU A 290 2.70 1.74 -11.45
C LEU A 290 1.72 2.44 -10.51
N GLU A 291 2.02 2.44 -9.22
CA GLU A 291 1.11 2.96 -8.19
C GLU A 291 1.85 3.28 -6.89
N VAL A 292 1.16 3.96 -5.99
CA VAL A 292 1.57 4.21 -4.59
C VAL A 292 0.55 3.59 -3.66
N ASN A 293 1.02 2.96 -2.60
CA ASN A 293 0.21 2.41 -1.52
C ASN A 293 0.63 3.04 -0.19
N LEU A 294 -0.14 4.00 0.33
CA LEU A 294 0.08 4.63 1.64
C LEU A 294 -0.64 3.90 2.79
N ASN A 295 -1.18 2.74 2.52
CA ASN A 295 -1.75 1.78 3.47
C ASN A 295 -1.40 0.36 3.03
N CYS A 296 -0.11 0.14 2.69
CA CYS A 296 0.36 -1.15 2.21
C CYS A 296 0.30 -2.21 3.32
N ASN A 297 0.30 -3.47 2.90
CA ASN A 297 0.19 -4.58 3.81
C ASN A 297 1.44 -4.72 4.70
N LEU A 298 1.24 -4.66 6.02
CA LEU A 298 2.29 -4.76 7.05
C LEU A 298 2.56 -6.21 7.52
N TRP A 299 1.98 -7.22 6.89
CA TRP A 299 2.19 -8.63 7.26
C TRP A 299 3.65 -9.02 7.18
N SER A 300 4.14 -9.86 8.14
CA SER A 300 5.52 -10.37 8.18
C SER A 300 6.01 -11.02 6.87
N ARG A 301 5.07 -11.52 6.06
CA ARG A 301 5.32 -12.19 4.76
C ARG A 301 5.30 -11.23 3.56
N LYS A 302 5.21 -9.92 3.76
CA LYS A 302 5.12 -8.92 2.69
C LYS A 302 6.37 -8.05 2.63
N THR A 303 6.54 -7.39 1.51
CA THR A 303 7.77 -6.71 1.09
C THR A 303 8.33 -5.74 2.13
N ILE A 304 7.49 -4.96 2.83
CA ILE A 304 7.97 -4.01 3.84
C ILE A 304 8.59 -4.72 5.05
N ALA A 305 7.98 -5.81 5.53
CA ALA A 305 8.52 -6.59 6.64
C ALA A 305 9.78 -7.38 6.23
N MET A 306 9.77 -7.95 5.00
CA MET A 306 10.96 -8.62 4.45
C MET A 306 12.12 -7.64 4.25
N ALA A 307 11.85 -6.41 3.83
CA ALA A 307 12.85 -5.35 3.70
C ALA A 307 13.45 -4.95 5.05
N ALA A 308 12.62 -4.82 6.09
CA ALA A 308 13.07 -4.54 7.45
C ALA A 308 13.96 -5.67 8.01
N ALA A 309 13.58 -6.92 7.76
CA ALA A 309 14.37 -8.08 8.18
C ALA A 309 15.79 -8.09 7.57
N GLN A 310 15.98 -7.59 6.34
CA GLN A 310 17.29 -7.50 5.70
C GLN A 310 18.25 -6.51 6.38
N ILE A 311 17.72 -5.56 7.13
CA ILE A 311 18.53 -4.62 7.94
C ILE A 311 18.61 -5.03 9.40
N GLY A 312 18.16 -6.25 9.73
CA GLY A 312 18.23 -6.84 11.05
C GLY A 312 17.08 -6.46 11.99
N TRP A 313 16.01 -5.82 11.48
CA TRP A 313 14.85 -5.51 12.32
C TRP A 313 13.87 -6.68 12.36
N SER A 314 13.41 -7.03 13.54
CA SER A 314 12.27 -7.93 13.70
C SER A 314 10.98 -7.26 13.22
N HIS A 315 9.96 -8.07 12.97
CA HIS A 315 8.64 -7.54 12.59
C HIS A 315 8.05 -6.63 13.69
N GLY A 316 8.24 -6.98 14.97
CA GLY A 316 7.83 -6.15 16.09
C GLY A 316 8.53 -4.79 16.10
N GLU A 317 9.84 -4.74 15.89
CA GLU A 317 10.61 -3.49 15.81
C GLU A 317 10.19 -2.61 14.64
N LEU A 318 9.89 -3.19 13.47
CA LEU A 318 9.32 -2.44 12.36
C LEU A 318 7.99 -1.77 12.73
N ILE A 319 7.05 -2.55 13.27
CA ILE A 319 5.71 -2.05 13.62
C ILE A 319 5.79 -1.03 14.75
N GLU A 320 6.61 -1.28 15.77
CA GLU A 320 6.81 -0.33 16.86
C GLU A 320 7.47 0.96 16.37
N THR A 321 8.44 0.90 15.46
CA THR A 321 9.07 2.09 14.86
C THR A 321 8.05 2.93 14.10
N ILE A 322 7.27 2.32 13.20
CA ILE A 322 6.23 3.03 12.44
C ILE A 322 5.23 3.70 13.38
N LEU A 323 4.79 2.99 14.42
CA LEU A 323 3.83 3.51 15.40
C LEU A 323 4.43 4.62 16.26
N ALA A 324 5.67 4.47 16.75
CA ALA A 324 6.37 5.48 17.54
C ALA A 324 6.51 6.80 16.77
N GLU A 325 6.90 6.73 15.51
CA GLU A 325 7.03 7.90 14.64
C GLU A 325 5.67 8.54 14.33
N SER A 326 4.63 7.74 14.14
CA SER A 326 3.27 8.25 13.98
C SER A 326 2.76 8.95 15.24
N LEU A 327 2.95 8.35 16.43
CA LEU A 327 2.60 8.96 17.71
C LEU A 327 3.36 10.28 17.94
N ARG A 328 4.63 10.34 17.54
CA ARG A 328 5.44 11.55 17.61
C ARG A 328 4.89 12.64 16.68
N ARG A 329 4.63 12.30 15.42
CA ARG A 329 4.07 13.22 14.42
C ARG A 329 2.70 13.77 14.84
N GLN A 330 1.90 12.95 15.52
CA GLN A 330 0.58 13.32 16.02
C GLN A 330 0.63 14.03 17.41
N GLY A 331 1.82 14.29 17.96
CA GLY A 331 1.99 15.02 19.21
C GLY A 331 1.73 14.21 20.48
N LEU A 332 1.52 12.90 20.38
CA LEU A 332 1.30 12.00 21.53
C LEU A 332 2.61 11.53 22.18
N MET A 333 3.75 11.72 21.51
CA MET A 333 5.07 11.36 22.01
C MET A 333 6.08 12.47 21.70
N GLY A 334 6.92 12.83 22.68
CA GLY A 334 8.02 13.77 22.47
C GLY A 334 9.09 13.21 21.51
N ARG A 335 9.94 14.07 20.95
CA ARG A 335 11.10 13.63 20.15
C ARG A 335 12.01 12.80 21.05
N GLN A 336 12.41 11.60 20.58
CA GLN A 336 13.54 10.90 21.20
C GLN A 336 14.81 11.69 20.88
N ILE A 337 15.43 12.29 21.90
CA ILE A 337 16.76 12.87 21.74
C ILE A 337 17.72 11.68 21.77
N ASP A 338 18.41 11.41 20.67
CA ASP A 338 19.53 10.47 20.67
C ASP A 338 20.60 11.05 21.61
N VAL A 339 20.66 10.52 22.83
CA VAL A 339 21.81 10.77 23.70
C VAL A 339 22.97 10.01 23.06
N ALA A 340 23.75 10.73 22.26
CA ALA A 340 24.99 10.18 21.73
C ALA A 340 25.84 9.72 22.92
N ALA A 341 26.08 8.39 22.99
CA ALA A 341 26.99 7.77 23.93
C ALA A 341 28.44 7.93 23.46
#